data_348be4867cefbae66c873decef84e5e8
#
_entry.id   348be4867cefbae66c873decef84e5e8
#
_cell.length_a   1.000
_cell.length_b   1.000
_cell.length_c   1.000
_cell.angle_alpha   90.00
_cell.angle_beta   90.00
_cell.angle_gamma   90.00
#
_symmetry.space_group_name_H-M   'P 1'
#
loop_
_entity.id
_entity.type
_entity.pdbx_description
1 polymer ?
#
loop_
_entity_poly.entity_id
_entity_poly.type
_entity_poly.pdbx_seq_one_letter_code
_entity_poly.pdbx_strand_id
1 'polypeptide(L)'
;DPRFWIWLFQMEHEIRQHIPIMYYNIWDDLPYPMWNQPYYESCDLMMNISKQTVNIVKNVRKNKPVTDTDNTYVPHGINEKYFFPIGEKDKVNLKNMNDLKKSILHGKDFPFIVLYNNRNIRRKLPGDVIMAYKKLADEVGHENVALVMHTAPIDDNGTDLPEVALNVIGEDANVYFSNQKLDPLGMNYLYNLSDVTINMASNEGFGLATCESLMAGTPIVVNVTGGLQDQCGFKLKDKLLTYQDYYEIESLHDRDKWMNNPDLTWGEWVKPIWPACRSLQGSPQTPYIYDDRPRWEDAGDALIEWYNTPKEERIAAGKKGNEFVHLPETMMTAKNMCSRFVEDIDRCLDEFKPRKRYTLYKA
;
A
#
# COMPACT_ATOMS: atom_id res chain seq x y z
N ASP A 1 -6.26 -12.87 -8.28
CA ASP A 1 -5.67 -14.09 -8.78
C ASP A 1 -6.42 -14.57 -10.03
N PRO A 2 -5.74 -14.80 -11.18
CA PRO A 2 -6.39 -15.17 -12.43
C PRO A 2 -7.10 -16.52 -12.37
N ARG A 3 -6.78 -17.38 -11.44
CA ARG A 3 -7.42 -18.68 -11.27
C ARG A 3 -8.91 -18.61 -10.88
N PHE A 4 -9.38 -17.48 -10.36
CA PHE A 4 -10.80 -17.24 -10.15
C PHE A 4 -11.57 -17.09 -11.48
N TRP A 5 -10.87 -16.85 -12.59
CA TRP A 5 -11.40 -16.67 -13.92
C TRP A 5 -11.05 -17.81 -14.87
N ILE A 6 -10.84 -19.02 -14.34
CA ILE A 6 -10.39 -20.19 -15.10
C ILE A 6 -11.27 -20.47 -16.33
N TRP A 7 -12.57 -20.28 -16.22
CA TRP A 7 -13.51 -20.46 -17.30
C TRP A 7 -13.19 -19.52 -18.50
N LEU A 8 -12.80 -18.29 -18.27
CA LEU A 8 -12.41 -17.34 -19.31
C LEU A 8 -11.11 -17.78 -19.99
N PHE A 9 -10.13 -18.21 -19.20
CA PHE A 9 -8.85 -18.67 -19.73
C PHE A 9 -8.93 -20.02 -20.45
N GLN A 10 -9.89 -20.87 -20.08
CA GLN A 10 -10.19 -22.11 -20.83
C GLN A 10 -10.75 -21.82 -22.25
N MET A 11 -11.42 -20.67 -22.43
CA MET A 11 -11.94 -20.20 -23.71
C MET A 11 -11.01 -19.20 -24.41
N GLU A 12 -9.83 -18.98 -23.92
CA GLU A 12 -8.89 -17.96 -24.38
C GLU A 12 -8.66 -17.99 -25.90
N HIS A 13 -8.50 -19.18 -26.48
CA HIS A 13 -8.25 -19.37 -27.89
C HIS A 13 -9.45 -18.98 -28.79
N GLU A 14 -10.69 -19.04 -28.27
CA GLU A 14 -11.87 -18.58 -28.98
C GLU A 14 -12.05 -17.06 -28.82
N ILE A 15 -11.93 -16.57 -27.60
CA ILE A 15 -12.11 -15.15 -27.26
C ILE A 15 -11.13 -14.30 -28.06
N ARG A 16 -9.85 -14.67 -28.10
CA ARG A 16 -8.78 -13.91 -28.77
C ARG A 16 -8.81 -14.02 -30.33
N GLN A 17 -9.78 -14.72 -30.90
CA GLN A 17 -10.12 -14.58 -32.31
C GLN A 17 -10.94 -13.32 -32.60
N HIS A 18 -11.50 -12.68 -31.57
CA HIS A 18 -12.43 -11.56 -31.69
C HIS A 18 -12.02 -10.32 -30.92
N ILE A 19 -11.59 -10.51 -29.66
CA ILE A 19 -11.25 -9.42 -28.73
C ILE A 19 -10.01 -9.78 -27.91
N PRO A 20 -9.24 -8.78 -27.42
CA PRO A 20 -8.12 -9.01 -26.53
C PRO A 20 -8.58 -9.40 -25.12
N ILE A 21 -7.72 -10.11 -24.38
CA ILE A 21 -7.86 -10.33 -22.95
C ILE A 21 -6.96 -9.33 -22.24
N MET A 22 -7.56 -8.50 -21.39
CA MET A 22 -6.87 -7.53 -20.56
C MET A 22 -7.06 -7.88 -19.08
N TYR A 23 -6.01 -7.75 -18.29
CA TYR A 23 -6.06 -8.14 -16.88
C TYR A 23 -5.45 -7.07 -15.99
N TYR A 24 -6.22 -6.60 -14.97
CA TYR A 24 -5.70 -5.75 -13.91
C TYR A 24 -5.14 -6.63 -12.81
N ASN A 25 -3.81 -6.62 -12.66
CA ASN A 25 -3.07 -7.52 -11.80
C ASN A 25 -2.74 -6.86 -10.46
N ILE A 26 -3.25 -7.45 -9.38
CA ILE A 26 -3.06 -6.99 -8.00
C ILE A 26 -2.18 -7.92 -7.18
N TRP A 27 -1.39 -8.79 -7.82
CA TRP A 27 -0.46 -9.68 -7.14
C TRP A 27 0.69 -8.90 -6.51
N ASP A 28 0.94 -9.11 -5.22
CA ASP A 28 1.87 -8.31 -4.42
C ASP A 28 3.08 -9.09 -3.88
N ASP A 29 3.12 -10.42 -4.07
CA ASP A 29 4.07 -11.28 -3.38
C ASP A 29 5.15 -11.87 -4.29
N LEU A 30 6.34 -11.99 -3.71
CA LEU A 30 7.42 -12.86 -4.18
C LEU A 30 7.41 -14.16 -3.32
N PRO A 31 8.05 -15.26 -3.75
CA PRO A 31 8.72 -15.48 -5.05
C PRO A 31 7.74 -15.45 -6.23
N TYR A 32 8.28 -15.34 -7.45
CA TYR A 32 7.45 -15.25 -8.65
C TYR A 32 6.40 -16.37 -8.71
N PRO A 33 5.08 -16.03 -8.87
CA PRO A 33 3.99 -16.99 -8.88
C PRO A 33 3.94 -17.75 -10.22
N MET A 34 4.85 -18.71 -10.41
CA MET A 34 5.00 -19.45 -11.68
C MET A 34 3.76 -20.22 -12.11
N TRP A 35 2.87 -20.56 -11.16
CA TRP A 35 1.55 -21.16 -11.48
C TRP A 35 0.62 -20.19 -12.23
N ASN A 36 0.91 -18.87 -12.24
CA ASN A 36 0.17 -17.88 -12.99
C ASN A 36 0.69 -17.70 -14.43
N GLN A 37 1.80 -18.34 -14.81
CA GLN A 37 2.42 -18.20 -16.13
C GLN A 37 1.42 -18.39 -17.29
N PRO A 38 0.64 -19.49 -17.38
CA PRO A 38 -0.25 -19.69 -18.52
C PRO A 38 -1.33 -18.60 -18.62
N TYR A 39 -1.78 -18.06 -17.49
CA TYR A 39 -2.77 -16.98 -17.47
C TYR A 39 -2.17 -15.64 -17.92
N TYR A 40 -0.98 -15.29 -17.43
CA TYR A 40 -0.32 -14.04 -17.80
C TYR A 40 0.11 -14.03 -19.27
N GLU A 41 0.54 -15.17 -19.81
CA GLU A 41 0.89 -15.32 -21.22
C GLU A 41 -0.34 -15.28 -22.15
N SER A 42 -1.52 -15.60 -21.64
CA SER A 42 -2.79 -15.51 -22.37
C SER A 42 -3.35 -14.08 -22.47
N CYS A 43 -2.87 -13.15 -21.64
CA CYS A 43 -3.31 -11.76 -21.69
C CYS A 43 -2.61 -10.97 -22.79
N ASP A 44 -3.35 -10.07 -23.45
CA ASP A 44 -2.82 -9.10 -24.41
C ASP A 44 -2.30 -7.84 -23.70
N LEU A 45 -2.93 -7.47 -22.59
CA LEU A 45 -2.52 -6.36 -21.74
C LEU A 45 -2.57 -6.77 -20.27
N MET A 46 -1.47 -6.52 -19.56
CA MET A 46 -1.37 -6.63 -18.11
C MET A 46 -1.18 -5.24 -17.51
N MET A 47 -2.17 -4.73 -16.80
CA MET A 47 -2.10 -3.49 -16.03
C MET A 47 -1.80 -3.85 -14.58
N ASN A 48 -0.74 -3.33 -14.00
CA ASN A 48 -0.21 -3.78 -12.72
C ASN A 48 -0.30 -2.70 -11.64
N ILE A 49 -0.71 -3.13 -10.45
CA ILE A 49 -1.01 -2.27 -9.31
C ILE A 49 0.23 -1.61 -8.70
N SER A 50 1.41 -2.22 -8.82
CA SER A 50 2.68 -1.73 -8.27
C SER A 50 3.85 -1.96 -9.23
N LYS A 51 4.94 -1.23 -9.03
CA LYS A 51 6.19 -1.40 -9.78
C LYS A 51 6.76 -2.82 -9.59
N GLN A 52 6.67 -3.36 -8.37
CA GLN A 52 7.04 -4.75 -8.10
C GLN A 52 6.18 -5.73 -8.91
N THR A 53 4.86 -5.49 -9.02
CA THR A 53 3.96 -6.35 -9.80
C THR A 53 4.30 -6.34 -11.29
N VAL A 54 4.70 -5.18 -11.85
CA VAL A 54 5.21 -5.10 -13.24
C VAL A 54 6.43 -6.02 -13.43
N ASN A 55 7.37 -6.00 -12.50
CA ASN A 55 8.53 -6.90 -12.52
C ASN A 55 8.14 -8.37 -12.36
N ILE A 56 7.18 -8.69 -11.49
CA ILE A 56 6.65 -10.04 -11.31
C ILE A 56 6.11 -10.59 -12.64
N VAL A 57 5.29 -9.82 -13.35
CA VAL A 57 4.75 -10.24 -14.66
C VAL A 57 5.87 -10.50 -15.66
N LYS A 58 6.89 -9.63 -15.75
CA LYS A 58 8.06 -9.82 -16.61
C LYS A 58 8.74 -11.18 -16.35
N ASN A 59 8.92 -11.52 -15.08
CA ASN A 59 9.64 -12.75 -14.70
C ASN A 59 8.78 -14.02 -14.77
N VAL A 60 7.46 -13.89 -14.67
CA VAL A 60 6.53 -15.03 -14.82
C VAL A 60 6.29 -15.36 -16.29
N ARG A 61 6.20 -14.37 -17.18
CA ARG A 61 6.00 -14.56 -18.62
C ARG A 61 7.29 -15.02 -19.31
N LYS A 62 7.55 -16.33 -19.31
CA LYS A 62 8.78 -16.93 -19.88
C LYS A 62 8.75 -17.01 -21.41
N ASN A 63 7.59 -17.35 -22.00
CA ASN A 63 7.42 -17.61 -23.43
C ASN A 63 6.88 -16.40 -24.20
N LYS A 64 6.45 -15.37 -23.50
CA LYS A 64 5.94 -14.12 -24.07
C LYS A 64 6.63 -12.93 -23.39
N PRO A 65 7.81 -12.50 -23.90
CA PRO A 65 8.49 -11.33 -23.35
C PRO A 65 7.57 -10.11 -23.29
N VAL A 66 7.72 -9.35 -22.23
CA VAL A 66 6.92 -8.14 -22.01
C VAL A 66 7.43 -6.97 -22.86
N THR A 67 6.52 -6.07 -23.19
CA THR A 67 6.80 -4.75 -23.78
C THR A 67 6.21 -3.68 -22.88
N ASP A 68 6.62 -2.42 -23.07
CA ASP A 68 6.06 -1.29 -22.32
C ASP A 68 4.59 -0.99 -22.67
N THR A 69 4.07 -1.64 -23.71
CA THR A 69 2.67 -1.49 -24.15
C THR A 69 1.76 -2.61 -23.67
N ASP A 70 2.31 -3.79 -23.34
CA ASP A 70 1.53 -4.94 -22.90
C ASP A 70 1.70 -5.30 -21.41
N ASN A 71 2.60 -4.57 -20.70
CA ASN A 71 2.87 -4.75 -19.28
C ASN A 71 3.08 -3.39 -18.62
N THR A 72 2.01 -2.76 -18.18
CA THR A 72 1.99 -1.36 -17.75
C THR A 72 1.80 -1.21 -16.24
N TYR A 73 2.21 -0.04 -15.72
CA TYR A 73 2.04 0.34 -14.33
C TYR A 73 0.79 1.22 -14.19
N VAL A 74 -0.19 0.74 -13.45
CA VAL A 74 -1.45 1.44 -13.17
C VAL A 74 -1.78 1.27 -11.68
N PRO A 75 -1.21 2.07 -10.78
CA PRO A 75 -1.53 1.99 -9.36
C PRO A 75 -2.97 2.42 -9.09
N HIS A 76 -3.50 2.08 -7.91
CA HIS A 76 -4.78 2.59 -7.48
C HIS A 76 -4.78 4.11 -7.37
N GLY A 77 -5.91 4.70 -7.71
CA GLY A 77 -6.16 6.13 -7.60
C GLY A 77 -7.08 6.47 -6.45
N ILE A 78 -6.69 7.44 -5.64
CA ILE A 78 -7.51 7.98 -4.55
C ILE A 78 -8.30 9.19 -5.05
N ASN A 79 -9.54 9.34 -4.60
CA ASN A 79 -10.42 10.41 -5.04
C ASN A 79 -10.17 11.70 -4.24
N GLU A 80 -9.60 12.69 -4.90
CA GLU A 80 -9.22 13.99 -4.33
C GLU A 80 -10.42 14.80 -3.80
N LYS A 81 -11.66 14.45 -4.17
CA LYS A 81 -12.87 15.10 -3.63
C LYS A 81 -13.12 14.75 -2.17
N TYR A 82 -12.63 13.60 -1.74
CA TYR A 82 -12.87 13.09 -0.38
C TYR A 82 -11.63 13.13 0.49
N PHE A 83 -10.44 13.00 -0.09
CA PHE A 83 -9.17 12.97 0.63
C PHE A 83 -8.33 14.19 0.27
N PHE A 84 -8.17 15.09 1.23
CA PHE A 84 -7.46 16.37 1.06
C PHE A 84 -7.04 16.94 2.42
N PRO A 85 -6.00 17.77 2.48
CA PRO A 85 -5.60 18.46 3.71
C PRO A 85 -6.66 19.48 4.14
N ILE A 86 -7.07 19.43 5.41
CA ILE A 86 -8.04 20.37 5.98
C ILE A 86 -7.30 21.60 6.49
N GLY A 87 -7.43 22.72 5.78
CA GLY A 87 -6.80 23.97 6.16
C GLY A 87 -7.54 24.74 7.26
N GLU A 88 -6.84 25.63 7.95
CA GLU A 88 -7.37 26.47 9.06
C GLU A 88 -8.61 27.30 8.70
N LYS A 89 -8.79 27.62 7.42
CA LYS A 89 -9.92 28.40 6.92
C LYS A 89 -11.19 27.57 6.74
N ASP A 90 -11.08 26.24 6.69
CA ASP A 90 -12.21 25.32 6.49
C ASP A 90 -12.91 25.01 7.83
N LYS A 91 -13.69 25.97 8.31
CA LYS A 91 -14.34 25.89 9.62
C LYS A 91 -15.31 24.72 9.76
N VAL A 92 -15.94 24.29 8.67
CA VAL A 92 -16.92 23.18 8.68
C VAL A 92 -16.20 21.86 8.87
N ASN A 93 -15.23 21.56 8.04
CA ASN A 93 -14.47 20.31 8.14
C ASN A 93 -13.63 20.24 9.42
N LEU A 94 -13.04 21.36 9.87
CA LEU A 94 -12.35 21.44 11.17
C LEU A 94 -13.26 21.10 12.34
N LYS A 95 -14.51 21.63 12.35
CA LYS A 95 -15.46 21.30 13.40
C LYS A 95 -15.80 19.81 13.41
N ASN A 96 -16.17 19.26 12.26
CA ASN A 96 -16.53 17.84 12.13
C ASN A 96 -15.36 16.92 12.52
N MET A 97 -14.14 17.25 12.10
CA MET A 97 -12.93 16.54 12.48
C MET A 97 -12.69 16.58 14.00
N ASN A 98 -12.86 17.74 14.63
CA ASN A 98 -12.71 17.88 16.07
C ASN A 98 -13.80 17.14 16.85
N ASP A 99 -15.03 17.10 16.34
CA ASP A 99 -16.13 16.34 16.95
C ASP A 99 -15.84 14.83 16.85
N LEU A 100 -15.31 14.35 15.72
CA LEU A 100 -14.86 12.97 15.54
C LEU A 100 -13.70 12.65 16.50
N LYS A 101 -12.68 13.53 16.60
CA LYS A 101 -11.56 13.39 17.54
C LYS A 101 -12.03 13.21 18.97
N LYS A 102 -12.94 14.08 19.44
CA LYS A 102 -13.52 14.01 20.79
C LYS A 102 -14.28 12.71 21.02
N SER A 103 -15.00 12.22 20.02
CA SER A 103 -15.73 10.96 20.10
C SER A 103 -14.79 9.77 20.24
N ILE A 104 -13.75 9.68 19.41
CA ILE A 104 -12.80 8.55 19.40
C ILE A 104 -11.95 8.54 20.69
N LEU A 105 -11.44 9.70 21.09
CA LEU A 105 -10.52 9.84 22.24
C LEU A 105 -11.25 10.04 23.58
N HIS A 106 -12.58 9.89 23.61
CA HIS A 106 -13.43 10.08 24.80
C HIS A 106 -13.20 11.43 25.49
N GLY A 107 -13.02 12.49 24.70
CA GLY A 107 -12.78 13.85 25.15
C GLY A 107 -11.37 14.15 25.64
N LYS A 108 -10.45 13.17 25.66
CA LYS A 108 -9.03 13.41 25.92
C LYS A 108 -8.37 14.10 24.72
N ASP A 109 -7.24 14.76 24.97
CA ASP A 109 -6.39 15.35 23.93
C ASP A 109 -4.94 14.90 24.11
N PHE A 110 -4.26 14.68 22.98
CA PHE A 110 -2.89 14.21 22.97
C PHE A 110 -2.05 15.04 22.01
N PRO A 111 -0.82 15.39 22.38
CA PRO A 111 0.13 16.09 21.50
C PRO A 111 0.47 15.35 20.21
N PHE A 112 0.39 14.01 20.23
CA PHE A 112 0.74 13.18 19.09
C PHE A 112 -0.17 11.96 18.96
N ILE A 113 -0.73 11.77 17.77
CA ILE A 113 -1.68 10.71 17.48
C ILE A 113 -1.16 9.85 16.33
N VAL A 114 -0.97 8.56 16.60
CA VAL A 114 -0.64 7.53 15.61
C VAL A 114 -1.93 6.91 15.11
N LEU A 115 -2.10 6.79 13.79
CA LEU A 115 -3.22 6.09 13.16
C LEU A 115 -2.79 4.76 12.56
N TYR A 116 -3.52 3.71 12.87
CA TYR A 116 -3.52 2.44 12.16
C TYR A 116 -4.89 2.24 11.49
N ASN A 117 -4.90 2.08 10.17
CA ASN A 117 -6.12 1.80 9.40
C ASN A 117 -5.88 0.59 8.49
N ASN A 118 -6.26 -0.58 8.96
CA ASN A 118 -6.24 -1.84 8.23
C ASN A 118 -7.21 -2.83 8.88
N ARG A 119 -7.57 -3.90 8.15
CA ARG A 119 -8.30 -5.01 8.73
C ARG A 119 -7.44 -5.72 9.79
N ASN A 120 -8.06 -6.13 10.88
CA ASN A 120 -7.41 -6.97 11.91
C ASN A 120 -7.25 -8.40 11.36
N ILE A 121 -6.17 -8.62 10.63
CA ILE A 121 -5.77 -9.95 10.11
C ILE A 121 -4.26 -10.12 10.22
N ARG A 122 -3.81 -11.37 10.32
CA ARG A 122 -2.41 -11.71 10.61
C ARG A 122 -1.39 -10.94 9.76
N ARG A 123 -1.56 -10.90 8.42
CA ARG A 123 -0.60 -10.25 7.53
C ARG A 123 -0.50 -8.72 7.69
N LYS A 124 -1.45 -8.09 8.38
CA LYS A 124 -1.44 -6.65 8.66
C LYS A 124 -0.72 -6.27 9.95
N LEU A 125 -0.28 -7.26 10.71
CA LEU A 125 0.56 -7.13 11.90
C LEU A 125 0.05 -6.11 12.95
N PRO A 126 -1.26 -6.08 13.29
CA PRO A 126 -1.80 -5.08 14.21
C PRO A 126 -1.20 -5.19 15.63
N GLY A 127 -0.82 -6.40 16.07
CA GLY A 127 -0.13 -6.60 17.34
C GLY A 127 1.25 -5.96 17.37
N ASP A 128 2.02 -6.09 16.27
CA ASP A 128 3.34 -5.47 16.16
C ASP A 128 3.22 -3.93 16.10
N VAL A 129 2.11 -3.38 15.59
CA VAL A 129 1.82 -1.93 15.67
C VAL A 129 1.61 -1.50 17.13
N ILE A 130 0.90 -2.29 17.94
CA ILE A 130 0.76 -2.01 19.38
C ILE A 130 2.11 -2.05 20.08
N MET A 131 3.00 -3.00 19.73
CA MET A 131 4.37 -3.06 20.27
C MET A 131 5.21 -1.85 19.86
N ALA A 132 5.13 -1.40 18.61
CA ALA A 132 5.82 -0.20 18.13
C ALA A 132 5.31 1.05 18.86
N TYR A 133 3.99 1.17 19.04
CA TYR A 133 3.38 2.25 19.81
C TYR A 133 3.80 2.20 21.29
N LYS A 134 3.86 1.01 21.90
CA LYS A 134 4.39 0.86 23.27
C LYS A 134 5.78 1.46 23.40
N LYS A 135 6.70 1.13 22.48
CA LYS A 135 8.05 1.70 22.50
C LYS A 135 8.05 3.22 22.45
N LEU A 136 7.20 3.82 21.61
CA LEU A 136 7.00 5.27 21.57
C LEU A 136 6.50 5.79 22.92
N ALA A 137 5.44 5.20 23.48
CA ALA A 137 4.82 5.66 24.72
C ALA A 137 5.74 5.53 25.92
N ASP A 138 6.51 4.43 26.01
CA ASP A 138 7.51 4.22 27.07
C ASP A 138 8.63 5.27 27.02
N GLU A 139 9.02 5.73 25.82
CA GLU A 139 10.10 6.72 25.63
C GLU A 139 9.63 8.14 25.94
N VAL A 140 8.43 8.53 25.50
CA VAL A 140 8.01 9.93 25.53
C VAL A 140 6.94 10.26 26.58
N GLY A 141 6.44 9.24 27.29
CA GLY A 141 5.34 9.34 28.25
C GLY A 141 3.96 9.02 27.62
N HIS A 142 3.21 8.14 28.29
CA HIS A 142 1.90 7.67 27.83
C HIS A 142 0.87 8.79 27.72
N GLU A 143 0.97 9.84 28.52
CA GLU A 143 0.10 11.01 28.50
C GLU A 143 0.27 11.88 27.24
N ASN A 144 1.38 11.72 26.51
CA ASN A 144 1.72 12.55 25.36
C ASN A 144 1.27 11.95 24.03
N VAL A 145 0.89 10.67 24.00
CA VAL A 145 0.63 9.94 22.75
C VAL A 145 -0.64 9.10 22.82
N ALA A 146 -1.28 8.92 21.68
CA ALA A 146 -2.39 8.00 21.48
C ALA A 146 -2.22 7.18 20.21
N LEU A 147 -2.67 5.92 20.26
CA LEU A 147 -2.84 5.06 19.08
C LEU A 147 -4.33 4.95 18.77
N VAL A 148 -4.73 5.42 17.60
CA VAL A 148 -6.08 5.20 17.07
C VAL A 148 -6.02 4.04 16.08
N MET A 149 -6.79 3.00 16.35
CA MET A 149 -6.89 1.82 15.49
C MET A 149 -8.27 1.79 14.81
N HIS A 150 -8.32 2.14 13.53
CA HIS A 150 -9.52 2.01 12.72
C HIS A 150 -9.60 0.59 12.15
N THR A 151 -10.19 -0.30 12.94
CA THR A 151 -10.28 -1.73 12.67
C THR A 151 -11.33 -2.40 13.56
N ALA A 152 -11.72 -3.62 13.22
CA ALA A 152 -12.45 -4.47 14.15
C ALA A 152 -11.54 -4.83 15.34
N PRO A 153 -11.93 -4.52 16.60
CA PRO A 153 -11.10 -4.83 17.76
C PRO A 153 -10.78 -6.32 17.90
N ILE A 154 -11.75 -7.16 17.55
CA ILE A 154 -11.64 -8.63 17.53
C ILE A 154 -12.03 -9.13 16.13
N ASP A 155 -11.22 -10.01 15.53
CA ASP A 155 -11.50 -10.66 14.23
C ASP A 155 -10.98 -12.11 14.28
N ASP A 156 -11.77 -13.06 13.80
CA ASP A 156 -11.43 -14.50 13.79
C ASP A 156 -10.18 -14.81 12.94
N ASN A 157 -9.85 -13.97 11.96
CA ASN A 157 -8.63 -14.09 11.14
C ASN A 157 -7.45 -13.25 11.68
N GLY A 158 -7.65 -12.60 12.80
CA GLY A 158 -6.69 -11.72 13.46
C GLY A 158 -6.47 -12.09 14.93
N THR A 159 -6.77 -11.13 15.82
CA THR A 159 -6.60 -11.30 17.27
C THR A 159 -7.57 -10.41 18.05
N ASP A 160 -7.62 -10.59 19.37
CA ASP A 160 -8.24 -9.69 20.34
C ASP A 160 -7.25 -8.55 20.65
N LEU A 161 -7.39 -7.42 19.95
CA LEU A 161 -6.49 -6.28 20.10
C LEU A 161 -6.63 -5.55 21.45
N PRO A 162 -7.83 -5.36 22.02
CA PRO A 162 -7.99 -4.91 23.41
C PRO A 162 -7.20 -5.73 24.42
N GLU A 163 -7.27 -7.05 24.33
CA GLU A 163 -6.52 -7.94 25.22
C GLU A 163 -5.01 -7.83 25.00
N VAL A 164 -4.55 -7.70 23.74
CA VAL A 164 -3.14 -7.43 23.41
C VAL A 164 -2.68 -6.11 24.03
N ALA A 165 -3.44 -5.02 23.86
CA ALA A 165 -3.08 -3.72 24.40
C ALA A 165 -3.00 -3.75 25.94
N LEU A 166 -3.99 -4.35 26.61
CA LEU A 166 -4.03 -4.48 28.06
C LEU A 166 -2.82 -5.25 28.62
N ASN A 167 -2.47 -6.40 28.00
CA ASN A 167 -1.40 -7.25 28.52
C ASN A 167 0.01 -6.77 28.13
N VAL A 168 0.14 -6.07 27.01
CA VAL A 168 1.44 -5.59 26.51
C VAL A 168 1.80 -4.22 27.10
N ILE A 169 0.82 -3.30 27.22
CA ILE A 169 1.05 -1.92 27.65
C ILE A 169 0.55 -1.73 29.09
N GLY A 170 -0.66 -2.21 29.41
CA GLY A 170 -1.31 -2.04 30.71
C GLY A 170 -2.60 -1.21 30.63
N GLU A 171 -3.18 -0.93 31.81
CA GLU A 171 -4.45 -0.19 31.93
C GLU A 171 -4.35 1.27 31.43
N ASP A 172 -3.16 1.85 31.47
CA ASP A 172 -2.89 3.22 31.01
C ASP A 172 -2.62 3.32 29.50
N ALA A 173 -2.86 2.22 28.76
CA ALA A 173 -2.72 2.21 27.32
C ALA A 173 -3.70 3.19 26.68
N ASN A 174 -3.20 4.25 26.05
CA ASN A 174 -4.00 5.17 25.24
C ASN A 174 -4.20 4.62 23.83
N VAL A 175 -4.80 3.42 23.74
CA VAL A 175 -5.18 2.74 22.49
C VAL A 175 -6.69 2.84 22.33
N TYR A 176 -7.13 3.48 21.25
CA TYR A 176 -8.54 3.77 20.95
C TYR A 176 -8.99 3.06 19.69
N PHE A 177 -10.12 2.38 19.76
CA PHE A 177 -10.67 1.65 18.62
C PHE A 177 -11.81 2.44 17.96
N SER A 178 -11.62 2.76 16.68
CA SER A 178 -12.64 3.31 15.80
C SER A 178 -13.18 2.19 14.91
N ASN A 179 -14.25 1.51 15.35
CA ASN A 179 -14.82 0.35 14.64
C ASN A 179 -16.11 0.68 13.86
N GLN A 180 -16.58 1.91 13.95
CA GLN A 180 -17.75 2.36 13.18
C GLN A 180 -17.38 2.56 11.70
N LYS A 181 -18.30 2.21 10.81
CA LYS A 181 -18.11 2.49 9.39
C LYS A 181 -18.19 4.00 9.15
N LEU A 182 -17.08 4.59 8.73
CA LEU A 182 -17.00 5.97 8.29
C LEU A 182 -17.25 6.07 6.79
N ASP A 183 -17.85 7.16 6.34
CA ASP A 183 -17.87 7.52 4.94
C ASP A 183 -16.50 8.07 4.49
N PRO A 184 -16.25 8.26 3.19
CA PRO A 184 -14.95 8.73 2.71
C PRO A 184 -14.51 10.07 3.34
N LEU A 185 -15.43 10.98 3.63
CA LEU A 185 -15.09 12.26 4.26
C LEU A 185 -14.76 12.07 5.76
N GLY A 186 -15.46 11.20 6.46
CA GLY A 186 -15.15 10.79 7.83
C GLY A 186 -13.76 10.12 7.92
N MET A 187 -13.41 9.32 6.91
CA MET A 187 -12.05 8.77 6.80
C MET A 187 -11.00 9.86 6.59
N ASN A 188 -11.29 10.87 5.78
CA ASN A 188 -10.39 12.02 5.62
C ASN A 188 -10.17 12.76 6.94
N TYR A 189 -11.23 12.93 7.76
CA TYR A 189 -11.08 13.51 9.10
C TYR A 189 -10.15 12.68 9.97
N LEU A 190 -10.26 11.35 9.89
CA LEU A 190 -9.43 10.44 10.66
C LEU A 190 -7.93 10.59 10.32
N TYR A 191 -7.59 10.74 9.05
CA TYR A 191 -6.22 11.02 8.64
C TYR A 191 -5.75 12.41 9.08
N ASN A 192 -6.56 13.45 8.86
CA ASN A 192 -6.21 14.84 9.20
C ASN A 192 -6.05 15.09 10.71
N LEU A 193 -6.75 14.33 11.59
CA LEU A 193 -6.60 14.44 13.04
C LEU A 193 -5.35 13.75 13.57
N SER A 194 -4.69 12.93 12.76
CA SER A 194 -3.54 12.11 13.14
C SER A 194 -2.24 12.79 12.71
N ASP A 195 -1.18 12.58 13.50
CA ASP A 195 0.16 13.11 13.19
C ASP A 195 0.95 12.20 12.25
N VAL A 196 0.65 10.90 12.25
CA VAL A 196 1.28 9.89 11.39
C VAL A 196 0.37 8.67 11.21
N THR A 197 0.39 8.08 10.01
CA THR A 197 -0.25 6.79 9.76
C THR A 197 0.80 5.69 9.64
N ILE A 198 0.60 4.57 10.32
CA ILE A 198 1.50 3.41 10.30
C ILE A 198 0.89 2.22 9.56
N ASN A 199 1.67 1.58 8.68
CA ASN A 199 1.32 0.33 8.02
C ASN A 199 2.51 -0.64 8.02
N MET A 200 2.42 -1.68 8.85
CA MET A 200 3.45 -2.71 9.00
C MET A 200 3.13 -4.00 8.24
N ALA A 201 2.13 -3.97 7.32
CA ALA A 201 1.71 -5.17 6.61
C ALA A 201 2.90 -5.93 6.00
N SER A 202 2.89 -7.26 6.15
CA SER A 202 3.92 -8.13 5.57
C SER A 202 3.78 -8.28 4.04
N ASN A 203 2.61 -7.95 3.52
CA ASN A 203 2.28 -7.95 2.09
C ASN A 203 1.21 -6.89 1.82
N GLU A 204 1.38 -6.12 0.76
CA GLU A 204 0.43 -5.06 0.38
C GLU A 204 0.48 -4.78 -1.12
N GLY A 205 -0.65 -4.98 -1.81
CA GLY A 205 -0.74 -4.73 -3.25
C GLY A 205 -0.53 -3.27 -3.64
N PHE A 206 -1.12 -2.36 -2.86
CA PHE A 206 -0.97 -0.92 -3.06
C PHE A 206 -0.81 -0.16 -1.74
N GLY A 207 -1.69 -0.40 -0.76
CA GLY A 207 -1.75 0.38 0.48
C GLY A 207 -2.67 1.59 0.37
N LEU A 208 -3.98 1.33 0.22
CA LEU A 208 -4.98 2.41 0.12
C LEU A 208 -4.90 3.37 1.30
N ALA A 209 -4.85 2.84 2.53
CA ALA A 209 -4.84 3.64 3.75
C ALA A 209 -3.66 4.63 3.83
N THR A 210 -2.47 4.22 3.40
CA THR A 210 -1.29 5.09 3.40
C THR A 210 -1.33 6.12 2.28
N CYS A 211 -1.86 5.78 1.11
CA CYS A 211 -2.08 6.74 0.03
C CYS A 211 -3.16 7.76 0.40
N GLU A 212 -4.27 7.34 1.04
CA GLU A 212 -5.30 8.22 1.59
C GLU A 212 -4.71 9.17 2.64
N SER A 213 -3.82 8.67 3.49
CA SER A 213 -3.06 9.47 4.47
C SER A 213 -2.23 10.56 3.79
N LEU A 214 -1.47 10.22 2.74
CA LEU A 214 -0.70 11.19 1.97
C LEU A 214 -1.59 12.20 1.25
N MET A 215 -2.73 11.76 0.70
CA MET A 215 -3.74 12.66 0.12
C MET A 215 -4.29 13.65 1.17
N ALA A 216 -4.46 13.22 2.41
CA ALA A 216 -4.88 14.06 3.52
C ALA A 216 -3.76 14.96 4.07
N GLY A 217 -2.52 14.81 3.59
CA GLY A 217 -1.35 15.58 4.04
C GLY A 217 -0.74 15.07 5.35
N THR A 218 -0.99 13.79 5.70
CA THR A 218 -0.46 13.15 6.91
C THR A 218 0.68 12.21 6.54
N PRO A 219 1.88 12.35 7.14
CA PRO A 219 3.03 11.51 6.86
C PRO A 219 2.82 10.06 7.29
N ILE A 220 3.68 9.16 6.81
CA ILE A 220 3.53 7.72 6.98
C ILE A 220 4.78 7.03 7.54
N VAL A 221 4.55 5.89 8.22
CA VAL A 221 5.54 4.86 8.51
C VAL A 221 5.10 3.58 7.83
N VAL A 222 5.93 3.02 6.95
CA VAL A 222 5.52 1.87 6.11
C VAL A 222 6.61 0.82 6.01
N ASN A 223 6.20 -0.46 5.97
CA ASN A 223 7.08 -1.56 5.60
C ASN A 223 7.43 -1.48 4.12
N VAL A 224 8.72 -1.70 3.78
CA VAL A 224 9.20 -1.71 2.39
C VAL A 224 8.86 -3.04 1.74
N THR A 225 7.61 -3.17 1.31
CA THR A 225 7.08 -4.37 0.63
C THR A 225 6.00 -3.99 -0.39
N GLY A 226 5.86 -4.78 -1.45
CA GLY A 226 4.81 -4.61 -2.46
C GLY A 226 4.62 -3.17 -2.93
N GLY A 227 3.36 -2.74 -3.01
CA GLY A 227 2.99 -1.38 -3.45
C GLY A 227 3.26 -0.27 -2.44
N LEU A 228 3.56 -0.59 -1.16
CA LEU A 228 3.99 0.44 -0.19
C LEU A 228 5.30 1.10 -0.61
N GLN A 229 6.18 0.38 -1.33
CA GLN A 229 7.41 0.94 -1.88
C GLN A 229 7.14 2.12 -2.82
N ASP A 230 6.05 2.05 -3.59
CA ASP A 230 5.71 3.08 -4.59
C ASP A 230 5.35 4.41 -3.95
N GLN A 231 4.86 4.39 -2.70
CA GLN A 231 4.45 5.57 -1.93
C GLN A 231 5.62 6.23 -1.18
N CYS A 232 6.76 5.55 -1.09
CA CYS A 232 7.94 6.09 -0.42
C CYS A 232 8.69 7.16 -1.23
N GLY A 233 8.42 7.28 -2.53
CA GLY A 233 9.14 8.23 -3.39
C GLY A 233 10.63 7.92 -3.49
N PHE A 234 11.00 6.64 -3.54
CA PHE A 234 12.40 6.21 -3.63
C PHE A 234 13.10 6.77 -4.86
N LYS A 235 14.29 7.30 -4.63
CA LYS A 235 15.21 7.79 -5.65
C LYS A 235 16.54 7.03 -5.54
N LEU A 236 17.08 6.63 -6.68
CA LEU A 236 18.42 6.08 -6.76
C LEU A 236 19.30 7.07 -7.53
N LYS A 237 20.38 7.56 -6.91
CA LYS A 237 21.22 8.63 -7.45
C LYS A 237 20.40 9.84 -7.92
N ASP A 238 19.52 10.32 -7.02
CA ASP A 238 18.59 11.44 -7.21
C ASP A 238 17.52 11.27 -8.30
N LYS A 239 17.50 10.14 -9.01
CA LYS A 239 16.45 9.82 -9.99
C LYS A 239 15.31 9.04 -9.32
N LEU A 240 14.07 9.54 -9.45
CA LEU A 240 12.87 8.84 -9.01
C LEU A 240 12.77 7.49 -9.75
N LEU A 241 12.62 6.40 -8.97
CA LEU A 241 12.50 5.05 -9.53
C LEU A 241 11.18 4.88 -10.28
N THR A 242 11.28 4.45 -11.52
CA THR A 242 10.16 4.09 -12.39
C THR A 242 9.89 2.58 -12.32
N TYR A 243 8.81 2.10 -12.94
CA TYR A 243 8.55 0.66 -13.03
C TYR A 243 9.60 -0.08 -13.89
N GLN A 244 10.21 0.61 -14.88
CA GLN A 244 11.30 0.03 -15.69
C GLN A 244 12.55 -0.23 -14.85
N ASP A 245 12.85 0.64 -13.88
CA ASP A 245 13.99 0.43 -12.98
C ASP A 245 13.82 -0.87 -12.16
N TYR A 246 12.57 -1.26 -11.82
CA TYR A 246 12.28 -2.52 -11.12
C TYR A 246 12.54 -3.77 -11.97
N TYR A 247 12.69 -3.66 -13.28
CA TYR A 247 13.16 -4.78 -14.11
C TYR A 247 14.60 -5.24 -13.75
N GLU A 248 15.40 -4.33 -13.19
CA GLU A 248 16.80 -4.60 -12.82
C GLU A 248 16.96 -4.77 -11.29
N ILE A 249 16.26 -3.94 -10.51
CA ILE A 249 16.40 -3.99 -9.05
C ILE A 249 15.49 -5.04 -8.38
N GLU A 250 14.49 -5.55 -9.10
CA GLU A 250 13.47 -6.50 -8.65
C GLU A 250 12.54 -5.94 -7.57
N SER A 251 13.07 -5.51 -6.44
CA SER A 251 12.34 -4.89 -5.32
C SER A 251 13.34 -4.23 -4.36
N LEU A 252 12.86 -3.32 -3.52
CA LEU A 252 13.65 -2.65 -2.48
C LEU A 252 13.54 -3.30 -1.10
N HIS A 253 12.84 -4.42 -0.98
CA HIS A 253 12.61 -5.10 0.30
C HIS A 253 13.87 -5.75 0.91
N ASP A 254 14.94 -5.96 0.14
CA ASP A 254 16.20 -6.52 0.64
C ASP A 254 16.91 -5.51 1.56
N ARG A 255 16.77 -5.73 2.89
CA ARG A 255 17.31 -4.85 3.94
C ARG A 255 18.81 -4.66 3.81
N ASP A 256 19.56 -5.76 3.62
CA ASP A 256 21.03 -5.73 3.61
C ASP A 256 21.56 -4.95 2.40
N LYS A 257 20.87 -5.05 1.29
CA LYS A 257 21.22 -4.35 0.06
C LYS A 257 20.83 -2.87 0.07
N TRP A 258 19.67 -2.53 0.62
CA TRP A 258 19.05 -1.24 0.36
C TRP A 258 18.99 -0.29 1.55
N MET A 259 18.81 -0.77 2.79
CA MET A 259 18.59 0.09 3.96
C MET A 259 19.73 1.11 4.18
N ASN A 260 20.97 0.68 3.97
CA ASN A 260 22.17 1.51 4.17
C ASN A 260 22.84 1.93 2.85
N ASN A 261 22.13 1.80 1.71
CA ASN A 261 22.69 2.22 0.42
C ASN A 261 22.76 3.75 0.35
N PRO A 262 23.96 4.37 0.26
CA PRO A 262 24.10 5.82 0.27
C PRO A 262 23.49 6.50 -0.97
N ASP A 263 23.29 5.76 -2.06
CA ASP A 263 22.68 6.26 -3.28
C ASP A 263 21.15 6.23 -3.25
N LEU A 264 20.54 5.55 -2.24
CA LEU A 264 19.09 5.45 -2.11
C LEU A 264 18.56 6.50 -1.14
N THR A 265 17.63 7.30 -1.61
CA THR A 265 16.90 8.28 -0.80
C THR A 265 15.39 8.09 -0.96
N TRP A 266 14.61 8.69 -0.09
CA TRP A 266 13.15 8.62 -0.10
C TRP A 266 12.53 9.97 0.27
N GLY A 267 11.20 10.04 0.16
CA GLY A 267 10.47 11.28 0.45
C GLY A 267 10.53 11.67 1.93
N GLU A 268 10.52 12.97 2.21
CA GLU A 268 10.50 13.50 3.57
C GLU A 268 9.21 13.15 4.35
N TRP A 269 8.16 12.74 3.66
CA TRP A 269 6.85 12.36 4.22
C TRP A 269 6.79 10.94 4.74
N VAL A 270 7.85 10.15 4.60
CA VAL A 270 7.85 8.74 4.95
C VAL A 270 9.06 8.35 5.79
N LYS A 271 8.82 7.50 6.78
CA LYS A 271 9.86 6.71 7.44
C LYS A 271 9.69 5.26 6.97
N PRO A 272 10.48 4.79 5.98
CA PRO A 272 10.43 3.41 5.53
C PRO A 272 11.10 2.50 6.56
N ILE A 273 10.47 1.36 6.83
CA ILE A 273 11.03 0.29 7.66
C ILE A 273 11.24 -0.96 6.79
N TRP A 274 12.45 -1.51 6.83
CA TRP A 274 12.78 -2.68 6.00
C TRP A 274 12.44 -3.99 6.69
N PRO A 275 11.96 -5.01 5.94
CA PRO A 275 11.80 -6.35 6.48
C PRO A 275 13.09 -6.86 7.10
N ALA A 276 13.03 -7.30 8.35
CA ALA A 276 14.15 -7.92 9.05
C ALA A 276 14.13 -9.45 8.92
N CYS A 277 12.96 -10.01 8.60
CA CYS A 277 12.77 -11.43 8.38
C CYS A 277 11.82 -11.63 7.20
N ARG A 278 12.16 -12.60 6.36
CA ARG A 278 11.32 -13.06 5.28
C ARG A 278 11.05 -14.55 5.48
N SER A 279 9.78 -14.89 5.71
CA SER A 279 9.38 -16.30 5.89
C SER A 279 8.54 -16.78 4.71
N LEU A 280 8.83 -18.01 4.24
CA LEU A 280 8.03 -18.65 3.20
C LEU A 280 6.75 -19.20 3.83
N GLN A 281 5.61 -18.75 3.31
CA GLN A 281 4.27 -19.17 3.71
C GLN A 281 3.54 -19.77 2.52
N GLY A 282 2.42 -20.43 2.76
CA GLY A 282 1.62 -20.96 1.67
C GLY A 282 0.30 -21.57 2.11
N SER A 283 -0.52 -21.87 1.11
CA SER A 283 -1.75 -22.65 1.21
C SER A 283 -1.93 -23.48 -0.06
N PRO A 284 -2.84 -24.45 -0.11
CA PRO A 284 -3.11 -25.18 -1.36
C PRO A 284 -3.46 -24.29 -2.55
N GLN A 285 -4.13 -23.13 -2.30
CA GLN A 285 -4.46 -22.17 -3.34
C GLN A 285 -3.32 -21.22 -3.69
N THR A 286 -2.41 -20.99 -2.75
CA THR A 286 -1.25 -20.10 -2.92
C THR A 286 -0.01 -20.84 -2.40
N PRO A 287 0.63 -21.66 -3.25
CA PRO A 287 1.64 -22.63 -2.79
C PRO A 287 2.83 -22.02 -2.06
N TYR A 288 3.19 -20.79 -2.38
CA TYR A 288 4.28 -20.07 -1.73
C TYR A 288 4.12 -18.56 -1.91
N ILE A 289 4.38 -17.82 -0.83
CA ILE A 289 4.56 -16.36 -0.79
C ILE A 289 5.61 -16.06 0.27
N TYR A 290 6.23 -14.89 0.21
CA TYR A 290 7.00 -14.37 1.32
C TYR A 290 6.14 -13.48 2.21
N ASP A 291 6.20 -13.71 3.53
CA ASP A 291 5.82 -12.71 4.52
C ASP A 291 7.06 -11.83 4.82
N ASP A 292 7.03 -10.59 4.40
CA ASP A 292 8.06 -9.59 4.64
C ASP A 292 7.82 -8.90 5.99
N ARG A 293 8.45 -9.41 7.07
CA ARG A 293 8.19 -8.92 8.44
C ARG A 293 9.22 -7.89 8.89
N PRO A 294 8.81 -6.63 9.10
CA PRO A 294 9.66 -5.63 9.74
C PRO A 294 9.76 -5.91 11.25
N ARG A 295 10.77 -5.33 11.88
CA ARG A 295 10.86 -5.32 13.36
C ARG A 295 9.93 -4.23 13.90
N TRP A 296 9.16 -4.55 14.92
CA TRP A 296 8.35 -3.55 15.62
C TRP A 296 9.22 -2.49 16.31
N GLU A 297 10.46 -2.84 16.71
CA GLU A 297 11.41 -1.90 17.27
C GLU A 297 11.81 -0.81 16.29
N ASP A 298 12.08 -1.18 15.01
CA ASP A 298 12.42 -0.23 13.96
C ASP A 298 11.21 0.69 13.65
N ALA A 299 10.00 0.15 13.70
CA ALA A 299 8.78 0.94 13.57
C ALA A 299 8.57 1.90 14.75
N GLY A 300 8.87 1.45 15.98
CA GLY A 300 8.85 2.30 17.18
C GLY A 300 9.85 3.44 17.09
N ASP A 301 11.08 3.18 16.60
CA ASP A 301 12.09 4.22 16.36
C ASP A 301 11.61 5.24 15.33
N ALA A 302 11.00 4.81 14.25
CA ALA A 302 10.41 5.69 13.26
C ALA A 302 9.28 6.58 13.83
N LEU A 303 8.45 6.03 14.73
CA LEU A 303 7.43 6.83 15.44
C LEU A 303 8.06 7.84 16.39
N ILE A 304 9.11 7.47 17.13
CA ILE A 304 9.87 8.38 18.02
C ILE A 304 10.52 9.52 17.21
N GLU A 305 11.09 9.20 16.05
CA GLU A 305 11.63 10.23 15.14
C GLU A 305 10.54 11.20 14.70
N TRP A 306 9.32 10.73 14.34
CA TRP A 306 8.21 11.61 13.99
C TRP A 306 7.71 12.44 15.19
N TYR A 307 7.67 11.87 16.40
CA TYR A 307 7.30 12.60 17.61
C TYR A 307 8.29 13.75 17.88
N ASN A 308 9.58 13.49 17.75
CA ASN A 308 10.65 14.46 17.95
C ASN A 308 10.78 15.49 16.82
N THR A 309 10.17 15.24 15.65
CA THR A 309 10.08 16.20 14.55
C THR A 309 9.10 17.31 14.92
N PRO A 310 9.46 18.60 14.86
CA PRO A 310 8.56 19.71 15.12
C PRO A 310 7.26 19.62 14.33
N LYS A 311 6.14 20.03 14.92
CA LYS A 311 4.82 19.90 14.29
C LYS A 311 4.75 20.56 12.92
N GLU A 312 5.35 21.73 12.77
CA GLU A 312 5.39 22.48 11.53
C GLU A 312 6.17 21.72 10.44
N GLU A 313 7.23 21.03 10.82
CA GLU A 313 8.02 20.19 9.89
C GLU A 313 7.25 18.93 9.49
N ARG A 314 6.50 18.29 10.44
CA ARG A 314 5.62 17.18 10.11
C ARG A 314 4.54 17.58 9.10
N ILE A 315 3.91 18.75 9.32
CA ILE A 315 2.91 19.31 8.38
C ILE A 315 3.55 19.58 7.01
N ALA A 316 4.76 20.16 6.98
CA ALA A 316 5.48 20.41 5.75
C ALA A 316 5.84 19.11 5.01
N ALA A 317 6.28 18.09 5.75
CA ALA A 317 6.54 16.75 5.21
C ALA A 317 5.26 16.12 4.63
N GLY A 318 4.16 16.14 5.37
CA GLY A 318 2.86 15.64 4.89
C GLY A 318 2.38 16.36 3.62
N LYS A 319 2.58 17.69 3.53
CA LYS A 319 2.30 18.46 2.32
C LYS A 319 3.12 17.99 1.12
N LYS A 320 4.42 17.71 1.30
CA LYS A 320 5.26 17.13 0.25
C LYS A 320 4.77 15.75 -0.19
N GLY A 321 4.27 14.93 0.75
CA GLY A 321 3.63 13.66 0.44
C GLY A 321 2.35 13.83 -0.38
N ASN A 322 1.52 14.81 -0.04
CA ASN A 322 0.35 15.17 -0.83
C ASN A 322 0.74 15.63 -2.25
N GLU A 323 1.74 16.49 -2.39
CA GLU A 323 2.25 16.90 -3.68
C GLU A 323 2.75 15.71 -4.51
N PHE A 324 3.48 14.78 -3.88
CA PHE A 324 4.02 13.58 -4.54
C PHE A 324 2.94 12.69 -5.14
N VAL A 325 1.87 12.37 -4.40
CA VAL A 325 0.81 11.49 -4.90
C VAL A 325 -0.04 12.13 -6.01
N HIS A 326 0.06 13.45 -6.19
CA HIS A 326 -0.58 14.18 -7.27
C HIS A 326 0.28 14.34 -8.53
N LEU A 327 1.56 13.95 -8.49
CA LEU A 327 2.42 14.01 -9.67
C LEU A 327 1.88 13.09 -10.78
N PRO A 328 1.92 13.51 -12.05
CA PRO A 328 1.53 12.64 -13.17
C PRO A 328 2.32 11.33 -13.23
N GLU A 329 3.58 11.34 -12.79
CA GLU A 329 4.48 10.19 -12.80
C GLU A 329 4.10 9.13 -11.77
N THR A 330 3.45 9.52 -10.66
CA THR A 330 3.00 8.58 -9.63
C THR A 330 1.65 7.95 -9.94
N MET A 331 0.79 8.67 -10.67
CA MET A 331 -0.56 8.24 -11.08
C MET A 331 -1.52 7.86 -9.94
N MET A 332 -1.26 8.31 -8.69
CA MET A 332 -1.99 7.87 -7.51
C MET A 332 -3.29 8.64 -7.25
N THR A 333 -3.74 9.50 -8.16
CA THR A 333 -5.07 10.11 -8.12
C THR A 333 -6.07 9.31 -8.95
N ALA A 334 -7.35 9.34 -8.58
CA ALA A 334 -8.41 8.66 -9.32
C ALA A 334 -8.47 9.13 -10.78
N LYS A 335 -8.23 10.42 -11.02
CA LYS A 335 -8.17 10.99 -12.37
C LYS A 335 -7.04 10.37 -13.19
N ASN A 336 -5.82 10.33 -12.64
CA ASN A 336 -4.65 9.79 -13.34
C ASN A 336 -4.82 8.27 -13.61
N MET A 337 -5.30 7.52 -12.62
CA MET A 337 -5.59 6.09 -12.78
C MET A 337 -6.60 5.86 -13.93
N CYS A 338 -7.74 6.57 -13.92
CA CYS A 338 -8.75 6.42 -14.97
C CYS A 338 -8.21 6.79 -16.35
N SER A 339 -7.45 7.89 -16.47
CA SER A 339 -6.84 8.27 -17.75
C SER A 339 -5.92 7.17 -18.26
N ARG A 340 -5.05 6.64 -17.39
CA ARG A 340 -4.12 5.56 -17.78
C ARG A 340 -4.84 4.28 -18.17
N PHE A 341 -5.90 3.92 -17.45
CA PHE A 341 -6.74 2.78 -17.84
C PHE A 341 -7.30 2.93 -19.23
N VAL A 342 -7.90 4.08 -19.53
CA VAL A 342 -8.50 4.35 -20.85
C VAL A 342 -7.43 4.31 -21.94
N GLU A 343 -6.30 5.01 -21.75
CA GLU A 343 -5.19 5.03 -22.70
C GLU A 343 -4.65 3.62 -23.02
N ASP A 344 -4.46 2.80 -21.99
CA ASP A 344 -3.92 1.44 -22.17
C ASP A 344 -4.92 0.51 -22.83
N ILE A 345 -6.20 0.62 -22.49
CA ILE A 345 -7.29 -0.16 -23.12
C ILE A 345 -7.46 0.23 -24.59
N ASP A 346 -7.57 1.52 -24.90
CA ASP A 346 -7.75 2.01 -26.27
C ASP A 346 -6.57 1.58 -27.15
N ARG A 347 -5.33 1.78 -26.66
CA ARG A 347 -4.14 1.31 -27.36
C ARG A 347 -4.17 -0.20 -27.62
N CYS A 348 -4.53 -1.00 -26.61
CA CYS A 348 -4.60 -2.45 -26.76
C CYS A 348 -5.65 -2.87 -27.76
N LEU A 349 -6.80 -2.19 -27.82
CA LEU A 349 -7.86 -2.45 -28.80
C LEU A 349 -7.40 -2.08 -30.23
N ASP A 350 -6.73 -0.95 -30.39
CA ASP A 350 -6.23 -0.47 -31.70
C ASP A 350 -5.12 -1.37 -32.26
N GLU A 351 -4.23 -1.87 -31.40
CA GLU A 351 -3.09 -2.71 -31.78
C GLU A 351 -3.45 -4.20 -31.88
N PHE A 352 -4.61 -4.61 -31.35
CA PHE A 352 -4.99 -6.00 -31.25
C PHE A 352 -5.08 -6.68 -32.63
N LYS A 353 -4.42 -7.82 -32.73
CA LYS A 353 -4.49 -8.69 -33.91
C LYS A 353 -5.18 -9.99 -33.53
N PRO A 354 -6.40 -10.25 -34.06
CA PRO A 354 -7.13 -11.50 -33.78
C PRO A 354 -6.27 -12.73 -34.08
N ARG A 355 -6.29 -13.71 -33.20
CA ARG A 355 -5.63 -14.99 -33.45
C ARG A 355 -6.27 -15.66 -34.64
N LYS A 356 -5.45 -16.18 -35.55
CA LYS A 356 -5.96 -16.97 -36.68
C LYS A 356 -6.47 -18.32 -36.15
N ARG A 357 -7.60 -18.75 -36.65
CA ARG A 357 -8.13 -20.08 -36.41
C ARG A 357 -7.19 -21.12 -36.99
N TYR A 358 -6.78 -22.10 -36.19
CA TYR A 358 -6.00 -23.21 -36.71
C TYR A 358 -6.86 -24.08 -37.63
N THR A 359 -6.36 -24.41 -38.80
CA THR A 359 -6.98 -25.42 -39.69
C THR A 359 -6.18 -26.70 -39.54
N LEU A 360 -6.83 -27.75 -39.02
CA LEU A 360 -6.25 -29.08 -38.99
C LEU A 360 -6.30 -29.65 -40.41
N TYR A 361 -5.16 -29.81 -41.03
CA TYR A 361 -5.07 -30.57 -42.26
C TYR A 361 -4.90 -32.05 -41.90
N LYS A 362 -5.75 -32.92 -42.49
CA LYS A 362 -5.51 -34.35 -42.45
C LYS A 362 -4.26 -34.62 -43.28
N ALA A 363 -3.23 -35.25 -42.67
CA ALA A 363 -2.08 -35.74 -43.40
C ALA A 363 -2.44 -36.92 -44.27
#